data_448662818dde9c626092e801bae52de1
#
_entry.id   448662818dde9c626092e801bae52de1
#
_cell.length_a   1.000
_cell.length_b   1.000
_cell.length_c   1.000
_cell.angle_alpha   90.00
_cell.angle_beta   90.00
_cell.angle_gamma   90.00
#
_symmetry.space_group_name_H-M   'P 1'
#
loop_
_entity.id
_entity.type
_entity.pdbx_description
1 polymer ?
#
loop_
_entity_poly.entity_id
_entity_poly.type
_entity_poly.pdbx_seq_one_letter_code
_entity_poly.pdbx_strand_id
1 'polypeptide(L)'
;MFLRQLPNSLARRASAASFAPVAKRAQLTTGSARLAQLGALGGERCTDAAATTFRAWHAAIDDAMKGGVTGLPLLRPHLHDQCVFRPPTYYAPWVGGDETLLLLTCASEVFGASFTYHRQWLSPDGHDWALEFKADIADTGRSIDGVDLVKLDEAGRMIEFTVLARPPNGVDALKREMMKRVPPRLAALKMGKLFS
;
A
#
# COMPACT_ATOMS: atom_id res chain seq x y z
N MET A 1 -32.51 -58.03 0.38
CA MET A 1 -33.08 -58.27 -0.96
C MET A 1 -33.97 -57.12 -1.32
N PHE A 2 -33.72 -56.46 -2.41
CA PHE A 2 -34.26 -55.29 -3.10
C PHE A 2 -33.32 -54.09 -3.15
N LEU A 3 -32.35 -54.16 -4.05
CA LEU A 3 -31.72 -53.04 -4.72
C LEU A 3 -32.74 -52.47 -5.71
N ARG A 4 -33.15 -51.21 -5.52
CA ARG A 4 -33.83 -50.42 -6.55
C ARG A 4 -32.83 -49.52 -7.23
N GLN A 5 -32.55 -49.83 -8.51
CA GLN A 5 -31.85 -49.00 -9.47
C GLN A 5 -32.64 -47.74 -9.69
N LEU A 6 -31.99 -46.57 -9.58
CA LEU A 6 -32.48 -45.25 -10.05
C LEU A 6 -31.95 -45.03 -11.49
N PRO A 7 -32.76 -44.46 -12.41
CA PRO A 7 -32.38 -44.31 -13.79
C PRO A 7 -31.41 -43.13 -14.01
N ASN A 8 -30.38 -43.38 -14.79
CA ASN A 8 -29.50 -42.40 -15.41
C ASN A 8 -30.28 -41.61 -16.47
N SER A 9 -30.67 -40.37 -16.15
CA SER A 9 -30.96 -39.37 -17.18
C SER A 9 -31.11 -38.01 -16.56
N LEU A 10 -30.02 -37.25 -16.47
CA LEU A 10 -30.00 -35.77 -16.49
C LEU A 10 -28.53 -35.31 -16.61
N ALA A 11 -27.92 -35.71 -17.74
CA ALA A 11 -26.75 -34.98 -18.25
C ALA A 11 -27.25 -33.62 -18.75
N ARG A 12 -27.37 -32.68 -17.87
CA ARG A 12 -27.55 -31.25 -18.23
C ARG A 12 -26.22 -30.68 -18.66
N ARG A 13 -26.19 -30.29 -19.92
CA ARG A 13 -25.15 -29.48 -20.56
C ARG A 13 -24.73 -28.35 -19.63
N ALA A 14 -23.56 -28.44 -19.03
CA ALA A 14 -22.81 -27.31 -18.55
C ALA A 14 -22.30 -26.56 -19.78
N SER A 15 -22.98 -25.46 -20.11
CA SER A 15 -22.48 -24.49 -21.07
C SER A 15 -21.17 -23.96 -20.52
N ALA A 16 -20.08 -24.29 -21.17
CA ALA A 16 -18.78 -23.69 -20.92
C ALA A 16 -18.89 -22.22 -21.31
N ALA A 17 -19.16 -21.36 -20.32
CA ALA A 17 -18.94 -19.94 -20.48
C ALA A 17 -17.45 -19.74 -20.67
N SER A 18 -17.07 -19.50 -21.91
CA SER A 18 -15.73 -19.07 -22.30
C SER A 18 -15.41 -17.78 -21.56
N PHE A 19 -14.67 -17.88 -20.49
CA PHE A 19 -13.99 -16.71 -19.90
C PHE A 19 -12.86 -16.34 -20.87
N ALA A 20 -13.17 -15.40 -21.77
CA ALA A 20 -12.14 -14.72 -22.53
C ALA A 20 -11.15 -14.08 -21.55
N PRO A 21 -9.83 -14.23 -21.75
CA PRO A 21 -8.86 -13.56 -20.89
C PRO A 21 -9.00 -12.06 -21.06
N VAL A 22 -9.36 -11.36 -19.98
CA VAL A 22 -9.23 -9.91 -19.91
C VAL A 22 -7.74 -9.59 -19.80
N ALA A 23 -7.05 -9.76 -20.90
CA ALA A 23 -5.69 -9.31 -21.08
C ALA A 23 -5.70 -7.99 -21.81
N LYS A 24 -5.92 -6.89 -21.09
CA LYS A 24 -5.29 -5.62 -21.42
C LYS A 24 -4.48 -5.20 -20.20
N ARG A 25 -3.22 -5.57 -20.27
CA ARG A 25 -2.10 -5.06 -19.50
C ARG A 25 -2.25 -3.54 -19.44
N ALA A 26 -2.68 -3.02 -18.29
CA ALA A 26 -2.60 -1.59 -18.04
C ALA A 26 -1.11 -1.23 -18.08
N GLN A 27 -0.70 -0.52 -19.10
CA GLN A 27 0.65 -0.01 -19.21
C GLN A 27 0.89 0.90 -18.00
N LEU A 28 2.00 0.67 -17.31
CA LEU A 28 2.53 1.53 -16.26
C LEU A 28 2.66 2.94 -16.83
N THR A 29 1.71 3.79 -16.48
CA THR A 29 1.76 5.20 -16.80
C THR A 29 2.82 5.85 -15.92
N THR A 30 3.80 6.50 -16.54
CA THR A 30 4.83 7.32 -15.89
C THR A 30 4.20 8.34 -14.94
N GLY A 31 4.94 8.79 -13.92
CA GLY A 31 4.46 9.73 -12.89
C GLY A 31 3.69 10.94 -13.43
N SER A 32 4.00 11.42 -14.66
CA SER A 32 3.28 12.51 -15.34
C SER A 32 1.84 12.15 -15.72
N ALA A 33 1.56 10.89 -16.09
CA ALA A 33 0.19 10.46 -16.41
C ALA A 33 -0.63 10.18 -15.13
N ARG A 34 0.03 9.82 -14.02
CA ARG A 34 -0.60 9.74 -12.69
C ARG A 34 -1.00 11.11 -12.17
N LEU A 35 -0.19 12.15 -12.44
CA LEU A 35 -0.51 13.54 -12.12
C LEU A 35 -1.68 14.08 -12.95
N ALA A 36 -1.82 13.67 -14.20
CA ALA A 36 -2.99 13.99 -15.02
C ALA A 36 -4.27 13.32 -14.49
N GLN A 37 -4.17 12.14 -13.86
CA GLN A 37 -5.29 11.51 -13.17
C GLN A 37 -5.71 12.26 -11.90
N LEU A 38 -4.80 12.92 -11.18
CA LEU A 38 -5.14 13.82 -10.08
C LEU A 38 -6.02 14.98 -10.55
N GLY A 39 -5.68 15.61 -11.66
CA GLY A 39 -6.52 16.66 -12.26
C GLY A 39 -7.87 16.14 -12.77
N ALA A 40 -7.92 14.87 -13.19
CA ALA A 40 -9.15 14.23 -13.67
C ALA A 40 -10.02 13.63 -12.54
N LEU A 41 -9.40 13.16 -11.44
CA LEU A 41 -10.09 12.51 -10.31
C LEU A 41 -10.39 13.48 -9.16
N GLY A 42 -9.53 14.49 -8.92
CA GLY A 42 -9.71 15.47 -7.85
C GLY A 42 -10.71 16.57 -8.16
N GLY A 43 -11.07 16.76 -9.44
CA GLY A 43 -11.95 17.85 -9.84
C GLY A 43 -11.43 19.24 -9.38
N GLU A 44 -12.26 20.27 -9.51
CA GLU A 44 -11.98 21.65 -9.09
C GLU A 44 -11.83 21.85 -7.56
N ARG A 45 -11.95 20.78 -6.77
CA ARG A 45 -11.98 20.84 -5.30
C ARG A 45 -10.73 20.32 -4.61
N CYS A 46 -9.80 19.67 -5.33
CA CYS A 46 -8.57 19.16 -4.72
C CYS A 46 -7.72 20.34 -4.23
N THR A 47 -7.35 20.34 -2.95
CA THR A 47 -6.52 21.42 -2.38
C THR A 47 -5.08 21.30 -2.87
N ASP A 48 -4.38 22.42 -3.01
CA ASP A 48 -2.96 22.43 -3.40
C ASP A 48 -2.09 21.68 -2.38
N ALA A 49 -2.45 21.74 -1.11
CA ALA A 49 -1.77 21.03 -0.04
C ALA A 49 -1.87 19.51 -0.21
N ALA A 50 -3.08 18.99 -0.43
CA ALA A 50 -3.31 17.56 -0.67
C ALA A 50 -2.60 17.09 -1.96
N ALA A 51 -2.70 17.85 -3.04
CA ALA A 51 -2.02 17.56 -4.30
C ALA A 51 -0.49 17.54 -4.14
N THR A 52 0.06 18.42 -3.31
CA THR A 52 1.51 18.48 -3.03
C THR A 52 1.98 17.23 -2.30
N THR A 53 1.25 16.82 -1.25
CA THR A 53 1.58 15.61 -0.49
C THR A 53 1.41 14.34 -1.34
N PHE A 54 0.38 14.26 -2.18
CA PHE A 54 0.22 13.13 -3.10
C PHE A 54 1.38 13.02 -4.09
N ARG A 55 1.85 14.13 -4.65
CA ARG A 55 3.03 14.14 -5.53
C ARG A 55 4.31 13.71 -4.80
N ALA A 56 4.53 14.25 -3.59
CA ALA A 56 5.68 13.90 -2.76
C ALA A 56 5.66 12.39 -2.42
N TRP A 57 4.49 11.84 -2.08
CA TRP A 57 4.31 10.42 -1.82
C TRP A 57 4.74 9.56 -3.00
N HIS A 58 4.20 9.82 -4.20
CA HIS A 58 4.54 9.03 -5.38
C HIS A 58 6.01 9.17 -5.79
N ALA A 59 6.58 10.37 -5.67
CA ALA A 59 8.00 10.59 -5.95
C ALA A 59 8.89 9.79 -5.00
N ALA A 60 8.56 9.75 -3.71
CA ALA A 60 9.31 8.99 -2.71
C ALA A 60 9.22 7.47 -2.93
N ILE A 61 8.03 6.97 -3.28
CA ILE A 61 7.84 5.55 -3.60
C ILE A 61 8.58 5.18 -4.90
N ASP A 62 8.51 6.00 -5.94
CA ASP A 62 9.21 5.77 -7.20
C ASP A 62 10.74 5.77 -7.01
N ASP A 63 11.29 6.62 -6.11
CA ASP A 63 12.71 6.61 -5.74
C ASP A 63 13.07 5.31 -5.01
N ALA A 64 12.30 4.92 -3.99
CA ALA A 64 12.54 3.70 -3.22
C ALA A 64 12.48 2.44 -4.10
N MET A 65 11.57 2.38 -5.08
CA MET A 65 11.45 1.26 -6.03
C MET A 65 12.67 1.14 -6.96
N LYS A 66 13.39 2.21 -7.19
CA LYS A 66 14.64 2.24 -7.96
C LYS A 66 15.88 1.98 -7.09
N GLY A 67 15.71 1.65 -5.82
CA GLY A 67 16.78 1.46 -4.85
C GLY A 67 17.33 2.77 -4.29
N GLY A 68 16.61 3.89 -4.47
CA GLY A 68 16.93 5.18 -3.86
C GLY A 68 16.67 5.18 -2.35
N VAL A 69 17.41 5.98 -1.62
CA VAL A 69 17.32 6.11 -0.16
C VAL A 69 16.96 7.53 0.28
N THR A 70 16.78 8.44 -0.66
CA THR A 70 16.61 9.88 -0.40
C THR A 70 15.14 10.32 -0.41
N GLY A 71 14.29 9.65 -1.17
CA GLY A 71 12.89 10.04 -1.36
C GLY A 71 12.05 9.90 -0.10
N LEU A 72 12.14 8.76 0.60
CA LEU A 72 11.35 8.51 1.81
C LEU A 72 11.62 9.52 2.93
N PRO A 73 12.86 9.89 3.27
CA PRO A 73 13.13 10.95 4.25
C PRO A 73 12.46 12.30 3.92
N LEU A 74 12.30 12.62 2.63
CA LEU A 74 11.62 13.85 2.20
C LEU A 74 10.11 13.85 2.49
N LEU A 75 9.53 12.71 2.85
CA LEU A 75 8.13 12.64 3.30
C LEU A 75 7.91 13.16 4.73
N ARG A 76 8.96 13.33 5.53
CA ARG A 76 8.79 13.75 6.95
C ARG A 76 7.93 15.02 7.11
N PRO A 77 8.10 16.10 6.32
CA PRO A 77 7.24 17.28 6.40
C PRO A 77 5.77 17.03 6.04
N HIS A 78 5.49 15.96 5.30
CA HIS A 78 4.15 15.55 4.89
C HIS A 78 3.47 14.61 5.89
N LEU A 79 4.16 14.21 6.96
CA LEU A 79 3.62 13.39 8.05
C LEU A 79 3.33 14.29 9.25
N HIS A 80 2.12 14.21 9.77
CA HIS A 80 1.77 14.88 11.02
C HIS A 80 2.55 14.25 12.19
N ASP A 81 2.96 15.03 13.19
CA ASP A 81 3.74 14.54 14.33
C ASP A 81 3.00 13.47 15.15
N GLN A 82 1.67 13.46 15.10
CA GLN A 82 0.81 12.45 15.70
C GLN A 82 0.18 11.53 14.66
N CYS A 83 0.84 11.30 13.52
CA CYS A 83 0.34 10.39 12.51
C CYS A 83 0.10 9.00 13.10
N VAL A 84 -1.08 8.42 12.84
CA VAL A 84 -1.47 7.09 13.31
C VAL A 84 -1.27 6.09 12.19
N PHE A 85 -0.28 5.22 12.33
CA PHE A 85 0.00 4.15 11.38
C PHE A 85 -0.55 2.81 11.87
N ARG A 86 -1.39 2.16 11.06
CA ARG A 86 -1.99 0.84 11.34
C ARG A 86 -1.45 -0.19 10.35
N PRO A 87 -0.40 -0.94 10.70
CA PRO A 87 0.15 -1.95 9.82
C PRO A 87 -0.75 -3.20 9.73
N PRO A 88 -0.66 -3.99 8.65
CA PRO A 88 -1.47 -5.20 8.49
C PRO A 88 -0.99 -6.35 9.40
N THR A 89 0.17 -6.18 10.05
CA THR A 89 0.85 -7.23 10.83
C THR A 89 0.56 -7.19 12.32
N TYR A 90 0.03 -6.07 12.84
CA TYR A 90 -0.30 -5.86 14.26
C TYR A 90 -1.60 -5.08 14.39
N TYR A 91 -2.35 -5.39 15.45
CA TYR A 91 -3.59 -4.67 15.75
C TYR A 91 -3.33 -3.29 16.37
N ALA A 92 -2.36 -3.20 17.28
CA ALA A 92 -2.03 -1.93 17.92
C ALA A 92 -1.40 -0.95 16.91
N PRO A 93 -1.89 0.29 16.84
CA PRO A 93 -1.32 1.29 15.96
C PRO A 93 0.02 1.81 16.48
N TRP A 94 0.80 2.35 15.56
CA TRP A 94 1.97 3.16 15.88
C TRP A 94 1.58 4.64 15.77
N VAL A 95 2.09 5.47 16.67
CA VAL A 95 1.80 6.91 16.69
C VAL A 95 3.10 7.68 16.60
N GLY A 96 3.16 8.58 15.65
CA GLY A 96 4.31 9.46 15.41
C GLY A 96 4.71 9.54 13.95
N GLY A 97 5.06 10.73 13.47
CA GLY A 97 5.53 10.93 12.10
C GLY A 97 6.87 10.25 11.84
N ASP A 98 7.79 10.27 12.81
CA ASP A 98 9.11 9.61 12.69
C ASP A 98 8.97 8.10 12.74
N GLU A 99 8.10 7.57 13.60
CA GLU A 99 7.78 6.15 13.71
C GLU A 99 7.14 5.65 12.41
N THR A 100 6.20 6.42 11.85
CA THR A 100 5.58 6.11 10.55
C THR A 100 6.63 6.08 9.44
N LEU A 101 7.50 7.09 9.36
CA LEU A 101 8.57 7.14 8.37
C LEU A 101 9.53 5.95 8.49
N LEU A 102 9.91 5.57 9.72
CA LEU A 102 10.75 4.41 9.98
C LEU A 102 10.09 3.13 9.46
N LEU A 103 8.80 2.93 9.73
CA LEU A 103 8.06 1.75 9.29
C LEU A 103 7.95 1.69 7.76
N LEU A 104 7.66 2.82 7.09
CA LEU A 104 7.63 2.92 5.64
C LEU A 104 9.00 2.61 5.02
N THR A 105 10.09 3.11 5.61
CA THR A 105 11.46 2.82 5.17
C THR A 105 11.78 1.32 5.31
N CYS A 106 11.44 0.70 6.43
CA CYS A 106 11.63 -0.75 6.59
C CYS A 106 10.80 -1.56 5.59
N ALA A 107 9.56 -1.15 5.32
CA ALA A 107 8.68 -1.82 4.36
C ALA A 107 9.22 -1.69 2.93
N SER A 108 9.71 -0.52 2.53
CA SER A 108 10.29 -0.32 1.20
C SER A 108 11.49 -1.24 0.93
N GLU A 109 12.32 -1.49 1.94
CA GLU A 109 13.44 -2.44 1.85
C GLU A 109 12.99 -3.89 1.72
N VAL A 110 11.85 -4.25 2.35
CA VAL A 110 11.29 -5.60 2.23
C VAL A 110 10.69 -5.83 0.85
N PHE A 111 10.02 -4.83 0.29
CA PHE A 111 9.36 -4.94 -1.01
C PHE A 111 10.29 -4.73 -2.19
N GLY A 112 11.30 -3.86 -2.03
CA GLY A 112 12.23 -3.50 -3.09
C GLY A 112 11.51 -3.04 -4.37
N ALA A 113 12.08 -3.33 -5.51
CA ALA A 113 11.56 -2.94 -6.82
C ALA A 113 10.25 -3.64 -7.22
N SER A 114 9.76 -4.61 -6.44
CA SER A 114 8.54 -5.35 -6.74
C SER A 114 7.26 -4.60 -6.40
N PHE A 115 7.34 -3.58 -5.53
CA PHE A 115 6.18 -2.81 -5.12
C PHE A 115 5.61 -1.99 -6.28
N THR A 116 4.30 -2.08 -6.49
CA THR A 116 3.61 -1.30 -7.51
C THR A 116 2.21 -0.92 -7.05
N TYR A 117 1.84 0.35 -7.27
CA TYR A 117 0.45 0.77 -7.18
C TYR A 117 -0.31 0.44 -8.46
N HIS A 118 -1.56 0.00 -8.32
CA HIS A 118 -2.48 -0.31 -9.42
C HIS A 118 -3.61 0.72 -9.49
N ARG A 119 -4.75 0.41 -8.86
CA ARG A 119 -5.89 1.32 -8.81
C ARG A 119 -5.74 2.31 -7.66
N GLN A 120 -6.20 3.52 -7.91
CA GLN A 120 -6.13 4.59 -6.93
C GLN A 120 -7.44 5.35 -6.92
N TRP A 121 -7.95 5.65 -5.74
CA TRP A 121 -9.16 6.42 -5.52
C TRP A 121 -8.85 7.55 -4.54
N LEU A 122 -9.32 8.74 -4.86
CA LEU A 122 -9.17 9.92 -4.03
C LEU A 122 -10.54 10.53 -3.78
N SER A 123 -10.74 11.10 -2.59
CA SER A 123 -11.87 11.98 -2.34
C SER A 123 -11.81 13.23 -3.24
N PRO A 124 -12.95 13.91 -3.49
CA PRO A 124 -12.97 15.09 -4.36
C PRO A 124 -12.05 16.23 -3.91
N ASP A 125 -11.81 16.35 -2.61
CA ASP A 125 -10.91 17.33 -2.01
C ASP A 125 -9.44 16.86 -1.93
N GLY A 126 -9.19 15.58 -2.23
CA GLY A 126 -7.88 14.96 -2.23
C GLY A 126 -7.35 14.57 -0.84
N HIS A 127 -8.15 14.65 0.22
CA HIS A 127 -7.68 14.38 1.58
C HIS A 127 -7.80 12.92 2.03
N ASP A 128 -8.60 12.10 1.35
CA ASP A 128 -8.70 10.66 1.60
C ASP A 128 -8.27 9.88 0.37
N TRP A 129 -7.37 8.91 0.55
CA TRP A 129 -6.85 8.06 -0.53
C TRP A 129 -7.08 6.59 -0.24
N ALA A 130 -7.36 5.82 -1.28
CA ALA A 130 -7.26 4.38 -1.27
C ALA A 130 -6.36 3.94 -2.43
N LEU A 131 -5.18 3.42 -2.12
CA LEU A 131 -4.12 3.10 -3.07
C LEU A 131 -3.90 1.58 -3.08
N GLU A 132 -4.41 0.89 -4.10
CA GLU A 132 -4.22 -0.55 -4.24
C GLU A 132 -2.80 -0.86 -4.69
N PHE A 133 -2.13 -1.77 -3.99
CA PHE A 133 -0.77 -2.16 -4.28
C PHE A 133 -0.59 -3.67 -4.40
N LYS A 134 0.52 -4.06 -5.01
CA LYS A 134 1.04 -5.42 -5.02
C LYS A 134 2.54 -5.38 -4.77
N ALA A 135 3.06 -6.35 -4.01
CA ALA A 135 4.47 -6.48 -3.73
C ALA A 135 4.87 -7.94 -3.48
N ASP A 136 6.11 -8.28 -3.81
CA ASP A 136 6.74 -9.51 -3.36
C ASP A 136 7.47 -9.26 -2.04
N ILE A 137 7.52 -10.26 -1.19
CA ILE A 137 8.30 -10.20 0.05
C ILE A 137 9.68 -10.79 -0.24
N ALA A 138 10.71 -9.96 -0.18
CA ALA A 138 12.08 -10.34 -0.52
C ALA A 138 12.50 -11.66 0.15
N ASP A 139 13.17 -12.52 -0.62
CA ASP A 139 13.77 -13.80 -0.19
C ASP A 139 12.79 -14.83 0.39
N THR A 140 11.47 -14.63 0.25
CA THR A 140 10.47 -15.54 0.85
C THR A 140 9.66 -16.33 -0.17
N GLY A 141 9.69 -15.93 -1.45
CA GLY A 141 8.81 -16.47 -2.49
C GLY A 141 7.32 -16.21 -2.22
N ARG A 142 6.99 -15.20 -1.39
CA ARG A 142 5.63 -14.79 -1.05
C ARG A 142 5.35 -13.41 -1.60
N SER A 143 4.08 -13.18 -1.96
CA SER A 143 3.58 -11.90 -2.43
C SER A 143 2.40 -11.46 -1.57
N ILE A 144 2.14 -10.16 -1.56
CA ILE A 144 0.94 -9.58 -0.98
C ILE A 144 0.26 -8.65 -1.98
N ASP A 145 -1.06 -8.59 -1.89
CA ASP A 145 -1.90 -7.52 -2.45
C ASP A 145 -2.49 -6.74 -1.28
N GLY A 146 -2.65 -5.44 -1.42
CA GLY A 146 -3.20 -4.63 -0.35
C GLY A 146 -3.77 -3.31 -0.81
N VAL A 147 -4.26 -2.56 0.16
CA VAL A 147 -4.73 -1.19 0.00
C VAL A 147 -4.19 -0.34 1.12
N ASP A 148 -3.53 0.75 0.76
CA ASP A 148 -3.18 1.82 1.67
C ASP A 148 -4.34 2.80 1.75
N LEU A 149 -4.89 2.99 2.94
CA LEU A 149 -5.89 4.00 3.25
C LEU A 149 -5.18 5.15 3.95
N VAL A 150 -5.18 6.32 3.33
CA VAL A 150 -4.49 7.51 3.83
C VAL A 150 -5.47 8.63 4.05
N LYS A 151 -5.31 9.33 5.16
CA LYS A 151 -6.07 10.54 5.47
C LYS A 151 -5.14 11.71 5.76
N LEU A 152 -5.46 12.87 5.18
CA LEU A 152 -4.74 14.12 5.39
C LEU A 152 -5.51 15.08 6.29
N ASP A 153 -4.79 15.97 6.98
CA ASP A 153 -5.35 17.15 7.62
C ASP A 153 -5.55 18.29 6.62
N GLU A 154 -6.12 19.40 7.07
CA GLU A 154 -6.36 20.59 6.24
C GLU A 154 -5.06 21.21 5.68
N ALA A 155 -3.93 21.00 6.34
CA ALA A 155 -2.61 21.41 5.87
C ALA A 155 -1.98 20.42 4.88
N GLY A 156 -2.70 19.36 4.52
CA GLY A 156 -2.24 18.31 3.61
C GLY A 156 -1.25 17.31 4.22
N ARG A 157 -1.09 17.25 5.55
CA ARG A 157 -0.21 16.29 6.21
C ARG A 157 -0.96 15.00 6.51
N MET A 158 -0.31 13.86 6.37
CA MET A 158 -0.89 12.55 6.70
C MET A 158 -1.09 12.41 8.20
N ILE A 159 -2.35 12.25 8.62
CA ILE A 159 -2.76 12.01 10.02
C ILE A 159 -3.09 10.56 10.29
N GLU A 160 -3.50 9.82 9.28
CA GLU A 160 -3.74 8.37 9.36
C GLU A 160 -3.20 7.65 8.14
N PHE A 161 -2.61 6.49 8.39
CA PHE A 161 -2.14 5.56 7.37
C PHE A 161 -2.49 4.13 7.80
N THR A 162 -3.42 3.49 7.12
CA THR A 162 -3.86 2.13 7.43
C THR A 162 -3.59 1.22 6.25
N VAL A 163 -2.93 0.09 6.49
CA VAL A 163 -2.63 -0.90 5.46
C VAL A 163 -3.48 -2.15 5.69
N LEU A 164 -4.27 -2.51 4.68
CA LEU A 164 -4.99 -3.78 4.60
C LEU A 164 -4.30 -4.66 3.57
N ALA A 165 -3.99 -5.91 3.91
CA ALA A 165 -3.26 -6.79 3.01
C ALA A 165 -3.71 -8.25 3.09
N ARG A 166 -3.47 -8.98 2.00
CA ARG A 166 -3.73 -10.42 1.83
C ARG A 166 -2.63 -11.06 0.96
N PRO A 167 -2.48 -12.42 0.91
CA PRO A 167 -3.11 -13.41 1.78
C PRO A 167 -2.41 -13.49 3.14
N PRO A 168 -2.98 -14.19 4.14
CA PRO A 168 -2.42 -14.29 5.49
C PRO A 168 -0.97 -14.76 5.53
N ASN A 169 -0.59 -15.76 4.70
CA ASN A 169 0.79 -16.27 4.64
C ASN A 169 1.79 -15.24 4.07
N GLY A 170 1.35 -14.33 3.20
CA GLY A 170 2.15 -13.18 2.75
C GLY A 170 2.33 -12.15 3.87
N VAL A 171 1.25 -11.83 4.59
CA VAL A 171 1.29 -10.93 5.76
C VAL A 171 2.21 -11.49 6.85
N ASP A 172 2.17 -12.80 7.11
CA ASP A 172 3.09 -13.45 8.06
C ASP A 172 4.56 -13.38 7.61
N ALA A 173 4.81 -13.51 6.31
CA ALA A 173 6.15 -13.32 5.76
C ALA A 173 6.63 -11.87 5.94
N LEU A 174 5.79 -10.90 5.60
CA LEU A 174 6.06 -9.48 5.84
C LEU A 174 6.38 -9.21 7.31
N LYS A 175 5.56 -9.73 8.23
CA LYS A 175 5.78 -9.59 9.68
C LYS A 175 7.17 -10.06 10.09
N ARG A 176 7.61 -11.24 9.63
CA ARG A 176 8.95 -11.78 9.95
C ARG A 176 10.07 -10.88 9.45
N GLU A 177 9.95 -10.37 8.23
CA GLU A 177 10.97 -9.48 7.65
C GLU A 177 11.02 -8.11 8.33
N MET A 178 9.87 -7.55 8.70
CA MET A 178 9.78 -6.31 9.48
C MET A 178 10.38 -6.46 10.88
N MET A 179 10.16 -7.60 11.53
CA MET A 179 10.73 -7.88 12.86
C MET A 179 12.27 -7.92 12.89
N LYS A 180 12.92 -8.18 11.77
CA LYS A 180 14.39 -8.09 11.67
C LYS A 180 14.88 -6.65 11.59
N ARG A 181 14.09 -5.72 11.04
CA ARG A 181 14.49 -4.35 10.69
C ARG A 181 14.02 -3.30 11.68
N VAL A 182 12.78 -3.40 12.14
CA VAL A 182 12.14 -2.35 12.95
C VAL A 182 12.73 -2.22 14.35
N PRO A 183 12.92 -3.30 15.16
CA PRO A 183 13.36 -3.15 16.54
C PRO A 183 14.70 -2.41 16.70
N PRO A 184 15.78 -2.74 15.97
CA PRO A 184 17.05 -2.03 16.14
C PRO A 184 16.97 -0.56 15.75
N ARG A 185 16.21 -0.23 14.69
CA ARG A 185 16.03 1.16 14.21
C ARG A 185 15.15 1.97 15.15
N LEU A 186 14.11 1.35 15.70
CA LEU A 186 13.27 2.00 16.70
C LEU A 186 14.05 2.32 17.98
N ALA A 187 14.93 1.42 18.43
CA ALA A 187 15.80 1.69 19.56
C ALA A 187 16.73 2.89 19.28
N ALA A 188 17.34 2.94 18.09
CA ALA A 188 18.17 4.06 17.68
C ALA A 188 17.39 5.39 17.59
N LEU A 189 16.17 5.36 17.03
CA LEU A 189 15.29 6.53 16.96
C LEU A 189 14.96 7.07 18.36
N LYS A 190 14.61 6.19 19.29
CA LYS A 190 14.28 6.58 20.68
C LYS A 190 15.48 7.14 21.41
N MET A 191 16.67 6.57 21.22
CA MET A 191 17.91 7.10 21.79
C MET A 191 18.23 8.48 21.22
N GLY A 192 18.10 8.70 19.91
CA GLY A 192 18.30 10.01 19.31
C GLY A 192 17.38 11.09 19.88
N LYS A 193 16.12 10.76 20.16
CA LYS A 193 15.15 11.69 20.79
C LYS A 193 15.44 12.01 22.25
N LEU A 194 16.24 11.20 22.95
CA LEU A 194 16.63 11.46 24.36
C LEU A 194 17.81 12.45 24.47
N PHE A 195 18.55 12.65 23.38
CA PHE A 195 19.76 13.49 23.37
C PHE A 195 19.61 14.72 22.45
N SER A 196 18.45 14.97 21.86
CA SER A 196 18.07 16.16 21.08
C SER A 196 17.23 17.13 21.92
#